data_ba170c9b97532fed65438372f2792631
#
_entry.id   ba170c9b97532fed65438372f2792631
#
_cell.length_a   1.000
_cell.length_b   1.000
_cell.length_c   1.000
_cell.angle_alpha   90.00
_cell.angle_beta   90.00
_cell.angle_gamma   90.00
#
_symmetry.space_group_name_H-M   'P 1'
#
loop_
_entity.id
_entity.type
_entity.pdbx_description
1 polymer ?
#
loop_
_entity_poly.entity_id
_entity_poly.type
_entity_poly.pdbx_seq_one_letter_code
_entity_poly.pdbx_strand_id
1 'polypeptide(L)'
;VKKIIRVAALSGAVALALAACGSAPEETDETAGAGTGTSDFKACMVSDSGGFEDKSFNQSGAEGLDRAVDELGIQEVKVESSSDTDFTPNIDSLVQQDCNLIIGVGFLLEDPIQAAAEANPDIEFALIDSAFSDADFNPVTLDNAKPLLFNTQEAAYLAGYVAAATSKTGTVATFGGIQLPSVSIFMDGFADGVAKYNEDNGTDVKVLGWDKEAQTGSFTGDFENQANGQNLAKGFIDQGADVIMPVAGPVGLGAAAAAQEAGDVSIVGVDADWFLTAPDYSSIVLTSVMKEIGQAVYDTVKEASEGNFTSDPYVGTLENEGIGIAPFHDF
;
A
#
# COMPACT_ATOMS: atom_id res chain seq x y z
N VAL A 1 56.55 -38.60 3.49
CA VAL A 1 57.97 -38.26 3.47
C VAL A 1 58.11 -36.76 3.74
N LYS A 2 58.50 -36.42 5.03
CA LYS A 2 59.55 -35.51 5.51
C LYS A 2 59.68 -34.17 4.77
N LYS A 3 59.79 -33.00 5.42
CA LYS A 3 60.47 -32.47 6.66
C LYS A 3 59.97 -31.03 6.88
N ILE A 4 59.55 -30.61 7.98
CA ILE A 4 60.13 -29.81 9.09
C ILE A 4 61.37 -28.97 8.73
N ILE A 5 61.33 -27.64 8.98
CA ILE A 5 62.38 -26.86 9.62
C ILE A 5 61.77 -25.59 10.25
N ARG A 6 62.12 -25.37 11.55
CA ARG A 6 61.90 -24.20 12.41
C ARG A 6 63.13 -23.27 12.30
N VAL A 7 62.96 -21.98 12.68
CA VAL A 7 63.94 -21.11 13.43
C VAL A 7 63.22 -19.73 13.52
N ALA A 8 62.81 -19.13 14.55
CA ALA A 8 63.28 -18.67 15.89
C ALA A 8 64.07 -17.36 15.87
N ALA A 9 63.48 -16.36 16.57
CA ALA A 9 64.07 -15.34 17.49
C ALA A 9 64.86 -14.15 16.86
N LEU A 10 64.79 -12.91 17.33
CA LEU A 10 64.96 -12.27 18.61
C LEU A 10 64.72 -10.75 18.54
N SER A 11 64.00 -10.20 19.51
CA SER A 11 64.26 -9.06 20.41
C SER A 11 64.93 -7.74 19.94
N GLY A 12 64.35 -6.61 20.40
CA GLY A 12 64.99 -5.31 20.49
C GLY A 12 64.07 -4.19 20.95
N ALA A 13 63.99 -3.98 22.28
CA ALA A 13 63.36 -2.80 22.88
C ALA A 13 64.32 -1.67 22.98
N VAL A 14 63.96 -0.43 22.67
CA VAL A 14 64.57 0.79 23.28
C VAL A 14 63.44 1.85 23.39
N ALA A 15 63.24 2.26 24.64
CA ALA A 15 62.43 3.44 24.99
C ALA A 15 63.34 4.66 25.02
N LEU A 16 62.83 5.81 24.59
CA LEU A 16 63.35 7.13 25.06
C LEU A 16 62.24 8.16 24.92
N ALA A 17 61.79 8.68 26.07
CA ALA A 17 60.92 9.83 26.22
C ALA A 17 61.69 11.13 26.03
N LEU A 18 61.11 12.15 25.45
CA LEU A 18 61.42 13.56 25.73
C LEU A 18 60.17 14.44 25.38
N ALA A 19 59.77 15.22 26.37
CA ALA A 19 58.68 16.16 26.37
C ALA A 19 59.02 17.41 25.52
N ALA A 20 57.97 17.91 24.80
CA ALA A 20 57.90 19.31 24.39
C ALA A 20 56.44 19.77 24.46
N CYS A 21 56.18 20.78 25.29
CA CYS A 21 54.94 21.51 25.38
C CYS A 21 54.68 22.27 24.07
N GLY A 22 53.53 22.05 23.47
CA GLY A 22 52.97 22.87 22.42
C GLY A 22 51.46 22.91 22.65
N SER A 23 50.87 24.12 22.69
CA SER A 23 49.47 24.40 22.93
C SER A 23 48.56 23.61 21.97
N ALA A 24 47.47 23.03 22.51
CA ALA A 24 46.45 22.38 21.76
C ALA A 24 45.76 23.36 20.80
N PRO A 25 45.46 22.99 19.57
CA PRO A 25 44.46 23.68 18.76
C PRO A 25 43.08 23.47 19.37
N GLU A 26 42.26 24.51 19.34
CA GLU A 26 40.84 24.43 19.70
C GLU A 26 40.17 23.34 18.85
N GLU A 27 39.52 22.39 19.52
CA GLU A 27 38.61 21.42 18.89
C GLU A 27 37.45 22.22 18.29
N THR A 28 37.42 22.33 16.97
CA THR A 28 36.19 22.58 16.26
C THR A 28 35.29 21.35 16.49
N ASP A 29 34.14 21.56 17.12
CA ASP A 29 33.05 20.60 17.17
C ASP A 29 32.69 20.20 15.73
N GLU A 30 33.36 19.19 15.21
CA GLU A 30 32.82 18.41 14.11
C GLU A 30 31.72 17.58 14.73
N THR A 31 30.47 17.92 14.37
CA THR A 31 29.26 17.17 14.58
C THR A 31 29.55 15.69 14.40
N ALA A 32 29.54 14.97 15.51
CA ALA A 32 29.60 13.52 15.51
C ALA A 32 28.59 12.99 14.53
N GLY A 33 29.05 12.23 13.54
CA GLY A 33 28.18 11.51 12.64
C GLY A 33 27.17 10.71 13.46
N ALA A 34 25.91 10.79 13.08
CA ALA A 34 24.84 10.01 13.65
C ALA A 34 25.29 8.56 13.72
N GLY A 35 25.47 8.06 14.93
CA GLY A 35 25.68 6.65 15.15
C GLY A 35 24.44 5.92 14.64
N THR A 36 24.65 4.84 13.91
CA THR A 36 23.64 3.85 13.57
C THR A 36 23.24 3.10 14.86
N GLY A 37 22.61 3.81 15.80
CA GLY A 37 21.87 3.20 16.91
C GLY A 37 20.52 2.78 16.35
N THR A 38 20.18 1.50 16.39
CA THR A 38 18.82 1.06 16.16
C THR A 38 17.92 1.71 17.20
N SER A 39 16.84 2.37 16.75
CA SER A 39 15.83 2.91 17.64
C SER A 39 15.17 1.76 18.41
N ASP A 40 14.78 2.00 19.67
CA ASP A 40 13.96 1.04 20.43
C ASP A 40 12.50 1.04 19.96
N PHE A 41 12.11 1.97 19.11
CA PHE A 41 10.75 2.04 18.54
C PHE A 41 10.48 0.86 17.60
N LYS A 42 9.34 0.22 17.78
CA LYS A 42 8.90 -0.92 16.98
C LYS A 42 7.54 -0.64 16.34
N ALA A 43 7.51 -0.55 15.02
CA ALA A 43 6.29 -0.49 14.25
C ALA A 43 5.93 -1.89 13.72
N CYS A 44 4.68 -2.26 13.85
CA CYS A 44 4.20 -3.58 13.48
C CYS A 44 3.05 -3.46 12.47
N MET A 45 2.90 -4.46 11.60
CA MET A 45 1.89 -4.44 10.57
C MET A 45 1.19 -5.79 10.46
N VAL A 46 -0.13 -5.76 10.28
CA VAL A 46 -0.94 -6.94 10.00
C VAL A 46 -1.71 -6.73 8.71
N SER A 47 -1.62 -7.70 7.78
CA SER A 47 -2.42 -7.66 6.55
C SER A 47 -3.81 -8.25 6.76
N ASP A 48 -4.76 -7.79 5.94
CA ASP A 48 -5.98 -8.58 5.68
C ASP A 48 -5.67 -9.73 4.71
N SER A 49 -6.55 -10.03 3.74
CA SER A 49 -6.30 -11.09 2.75
C SER A 49 -5.36 -10.67 1.63
N GLY A 50 -4.59 -11.61 1.09
CA GLY A 50 -3.71 -11.43 -0.07
C GLY A 50 -2.22 -11.39 0.26
N GLY A 51 -1.85 -11.14 1.52
CA GLY A 51 -0.44 -11.07 1.95
C GLY A 51 0.32 -9.85 1.42
N PHE A 52 1.57 -9.67 1.86
CA PHE A 52 2.38 -8.47 1.53
C PHE A 52 3.08 -8.52 0.16
N GLU A 53 2.90 -9.59 -0.63
CA GLU A 53 3.45 -9.70 -1.99
C GLU A 53 2.34 -9.62 -3.07
N ASP A 54 1.26 -8.92 -2.79
CA ASP A 54 0.05 -8.86 -3.61
C ASP A 54 0.18 -8.00 -4.89
N LYS A 55 1.31 -7.33 -5.10
CA LYS A 55 1.61 -6.41 -6.22
C LYS A 55 0.74 -5.16 -6.24
N SER A 56 0.01 -4.89 -5.17
CA SER A 56 -0.99 -3.84 -5.08
C SER A 56 -1.05 -3.26 -3.66
N PHE A 57 -2.18 -3.44 -2.98
CA PHE A 57 -2.60 -2.77 -1.76
C PHE A 57 -1.71 -3.07 -0.55
N ASN A 58 -1.60 -4.35 -0.16
CA ASN A 58 -0.84 -4.74 1.03
C ASN A 58 0.66 -4.51 0.83
N GLN A 59 1.18 -4.81 -0.38
CA GLN A 59 2.59 -4.55 -0.71
C GLN A 59 2.93 -3.07 -0.55
N SER A 60 2.06 -2.16 -1.00
CA SER A 60 2.30 -0.71 -0.89
C SER A 60 2.42 -0.27 0.58
N GLY A 61 1.61 -0.85 1.48
CA GLY A 61 1.72 -0.62 2.92
C GLY A 61 3.04 -1.13 3.49
N ALA A 62 3.40 -2.37 3.15
CA ALA A 62 4.64 -3.00 3.60
C ALA A 62 5.89 -2.23 3.14
N GLU A 63 5.94 -1.78 1.89
CA GLU A 63 7.05 -0.96 1.36
C GLU A 63 7.22 0.36 2.13
N GLY A 64 6.11 0.97 2.59
CA GLY A 64 6.16 2.16 3.44
C GLY A 64 6.80 1.88 4.81
N LEU A 65 6.49 0.73 5.40
CA LEU A 65 7.10 0.29 6.65
C LEU A 65 8.57 -0.08 6.46
N ASP A 66 8.92 -0.83 5.40
CA ASP A 66 10.31 -1.18 5.07
C ASP A 66 11.17 0.08 4.89
N ARG A 67 10.63 1.09 4.18
CA ARG A 67 11.29 2.39 4.05
C ARG A 67 11.51 3.07 5.41
N ALA A 68 10.55 3.01 6.31
CA ALA A 68 10.69 3.57 7.65
C ALA A 68 11.79 2.85 8.45
N VAL A 69 11.91 1.52 8.32
CA VAL A 69 13.01 0.76 8.92
C VAL A 69 14.35 1.24 8.39
N ASP A 70 14.48 1.36 7.06
CA ASP A 70 15.73 1.74 6.41
C ASP A 70 16.16 3.19 6.73
N GLU A 71 15.21 4.13 6.74
CA GLU A 71 15.51 5.56 6.89
C GLU A 71 15.53 6.02 8.36
N LEU A 72 14.68 5.45 9.24
CA LEU A 72 14.55 5.86 10.64
C LEU A 72 15.28 4.94 11.61
N GLY A 73 15.72 3.75 11.15
CA GLY A 73 16.43 2.76 11.97
C GLY A 73 15.56 2.14 13.07
N ILE A 74 14.26 2.08 12.87
CA ILE A 74 13.28 1.44 13.77
C ILE A 74 13.27 -0.09 13.60
N GLN A 75 12.58 -0.77 14.52
CA GLN A 75 12.32 -2.20 14.40
C GLN A 75 10.96 -2.43 13.74
N GLU A 76 10.79 -3.57 13.05
CA GLU A 76 9.52 -3.97 12.48
C GLU A 76 9.12 -5.41 12.83
N VAL A 77 7.82 -5.68 12.77
CA VAL A 77 7.23 -7.02 12.69
C VAL A 77 6.07 -6.96 11.71
N LYS A 78 6.06 -7.89 10.75
CA LYS A 78 4.94 -8.04 9.80
C LYS A 78 4.30 -9.42 9.99
N VAL A 79 2.97 -9.46 10.02
CA VAL A 79 2.17 -10.70 10.14
C VAL A 79 1.09 -10.70 9.07
N GLU A 80 1.03 -11.78 8.29
CA GLU A 80 0.00 -11.99 7.28
C GLU A 80 -1.16 -12.77 7.86
N SER A 81 -2.38 -12.43 7.43
CA SER A 81 -3.58 -13.18 7.75
C SER A 81 -4.05 -13.97 6.52
N SER A 82 -4.43 -15.21 6.74
CA SER A 82 -4.95 -16.09 5.68
C SER A 82 -6.48 -16.16 5.69
N SER A 83 -7.10 -15.64 6.74
CA SER A 83 -8.56 -15.61 6.92
C SER A 83 -8.97 -14.64 8.01
N ASP A 84 -10.24 -14.26 8.04
CA ASP A 84 -10.83 -13.37 9.07
C ASP A 84 -10.58 -13.88 10.49
N THR A 85 -10.48 -15.21 10.68
CA THR A 85 -10.22 -15.82 11.98
C THR A 85 -8.79 -15.58 12.50
N ASP A 86 -7.88 -15.12 11.64
CA ASP A 86 -6.49 -14.85 11.99
C ASP A 86 -6.30 -13.40 12.47
N PHE A 87 -7.22 -12.48 12.16
CA PHE A 87 -7.06 -11.05 12.42
C PHE A 87 -6.81 -10.76 13.92
N THR A 88 -7.74 -11.12 14.78
CA THR A 88 -7.59 -10.88 16.23
C THR A 88 -6.38 -11.61 16.82
N PRO A 89 -6.13 -12.92 16.57
CA PRO A 89 -4.91 -13.59 17.05
C PRO A 89 -3.61 -12.93 16.59
N ASN A 90 -3.56 -12.45 15.35
CA ASN A 90 -2.38 -11.77 14.82
C ASN A 90 -2.14 -10.43 15.52
N ILE A 91 -3.19 -9.62 15.70
CA ILE A 91 -3.10 -8.34 16.41
C ILE A 91 -2.68 -8.58 17.87
N ASP A 92 -3.30 -9.54 18.57
CA ASP A 92 -2.94 -9.91 19.95
C ASP A 92 -1.46 -10.34 20.05
N SER A 93 -0.95 -11.05 19.03
CA SER A 93 0.46 -11.42 18.96
C SER A 93 1.37 -10.20 18.82
N LEU A 94 0.98 -9.19 18.06
CA LEU A 94 1.74 -7.95 17.91
C LEU A 94 1.73 -7.12 19.20
N VAL A 95 0.60 -7.05 19.89
CA VAL A 95 0.50 -6.44 21.23
C VAL A 95 1.47 -7.12 22.21
N GLN A 96 1.53 -8.47 22.22
CA GLN A 96 2.42 -9.24 23.09
C GLN A 96 3.91 -9.12 22.73
N GLN A 97 4.23 -8.63 21.55
CA GLN A 97 5.59 -8.38 21.08
C GLN A 97 6.08 -6.97 21.42
N ASP A 98 5.36 -6.22 22.24
CA ASP A 98 5.68 -4.85 22.65
C ASP A 98 5.83 -3.89 21.45
N CYS A 99 4.93 -3.97 20.46
CA CYS A 99 4.85 -3.01 19.38
C CYS A 99 4.41 -1.64 19.92
N ASN A 100 5.09 -0.56 19.50
CA ASN A 100 4.71 0.80 19.86
C ASN A 100 3.58 1.33 18.97
N LEU A 101 3.61 0.96 17.68
CA LEU A 101 2.58 1.25 16.68
C LEU A 101 2.18 -0.05 15.98
N ILE A 102 0.87 -0.29 15.84
CA ILE A 102 0.32 -1.42 15.08
C ILE A 102 -0.52 -0.87 13.93
N ILE A 103 -0.17 -1.26 12.70
CA ILE A 103 -0.84 -0.81 11.48
C ILE A 103 -1.66 -1.97 10.91
N GLY A 104 -2.97 -1.79 10.82
CA GLY A 104 -3.87 -2.69 10.11
C GLY A 104 -3.97 -2.28 8.64
N VAL A 105 -3.77 -3.23 7.74
CA VAL A 105 -3.86 -2.98 6.30
C VAL A 105 -5.17 -3.56 5.78
N GLY A 106 -6.16 -2.68 5.55
CA GLY A 106 -7.42 -3.01 4.91
C GLY A 106 -8.66 -2.86 5.79
N PHE A 107 -9.77 -2.59 5.11
CA PHE A 107 -11.09 -2.38 5.71
C PHE A 107 -11.54 -3.53 6.62
N LEU A 108 -11.19 -4.78 6.26
CA LEU A 108 -11.61 -5.96 7.01
C LEU A 108 -11.03 -6.01 8.44
N LEU A 109 -10.02 -5.20 8.72
CA LEU A 109 -9.39 -5.08 10.04
C LEU A 109 -10.02 -3.98 10.92
N GLU A 110 -11.09 -3.30 10.50
CA GLU A 110 -11.72 -2.21 11.26
C GLU A 110 -12.09 -2.65 12.68
N ASP A 111 -12.99 -3.63 12.82
CA ASP A 111 -13.44 -4.12 14.13
C ASP A 111 -12.29 -4.66 14.99
N PRO A 112 -11.39 -5.53 14.49
CA PRO A 112 -10.29 -6.05 15.29
C PRO A 112 -9.27 -4.99 15.74
N ILE A 113 -8.93 -4.02 14.89
CA ILE A 113 -8.03 -2.91 15.26
C ILE A 113 -8.71 -1.98 16.26
N GLN A 114 -9.99 -1.64 16.07
CA GLN A 114 -10.75 -0.83 17.01
C GLN A 114 -10.76 -1.48 18.40
N ALA A 115 -11.11 -2.76 18.46
CA ALA A 115 -11.15 -3.49 19.74
C ALA A 115 -9.78 -3.56 20.43
N ALA A 116 -8.71 -3.74 19.65
CA ALA A 116 -7.34 -3.74 20.17
C ALA A 116 -6.91 -2.36 20.69
N ALA A 117 -7.24 -1.28 19.97
CA ALA A 117 -6.95 0.09 20.38
C ALA A 117 -7.67 0.48 21.67
N GLU A 118 -8.95 0.12 21.81
CA GLU A 118 -9.73 0.33 23.03
C GLU A 118 -9.15 -0.43 24.24
N ALA A 119 -8.63 -1.64 24.01
CA ALA A 119 -8.06 -2.47 25.06
C ALA A 119 -6.63 -2.08 25.46
N ASN A 120 -5.89 -1.37 24.61
CA ASN A 120 -4.47 -1.06 24.78
C ASN A 120 -4.20 0.44 24.57
N PRO A 121 -4.61 1.33 25.48
CA PRO A 121 -4.52 2.77 25.30
C PRO A 121 -3.08 3.32 25.26
N ASP A 122 -2.09 2.54 25.66
CA ASP A 122 -0.67 2.90 25.63
C ASP A 122 0.04 2.51 24.32
N ILE A 123 -0.66 1.81 23.41
CA ILE A 123 -0.17 1.45 22.07
C ILE A 123 -0.87 2.33 21.03
N GLU A 124 -0.11 2.81 20.06
CA GLU A 124 -0.64 3.56 18.92
C GLU A 124 -1.10 2.60 17.83
N PHE A 125 -2.19 2.96 17.14
CA PHE A 125 -2.73 2.17 16.04
C PHE A 125 -2.93 3.03 14.80
N ALA A 126 -2.87 2.41 13.62
CA ALA A 126 -3.32 3.02 12.38
C ALA A 126 -4.11 1.99 11.57
N LEU A 127 -5.08 2.46 10.79
CA LEU A 127 -5.90 1.59 9.95
C LEU A 127 -5.99 2.17 8.54
N ILE A 128 -5.59 1.39 7.54
CA ILE A 128 -5.62 1.79 6.14
C ILE A 128 -6.98 1.44 5.53
N ASP A 129 -7.55 2.40 4.79
CA ASP A 129 -8.81 2.29 4.03
C ASP A 129 -10.09 2.15 4.88
N SER A 130 -10.04 2.35 6.18
CA SER A 130 -11.25 2.48 6.98
C SER A 130 -11.11 3.51 8.10
N ALA A 131 -12.23 4.06 8.51
CA ALA A 131 -12.39 4.80 9.76
C ALA A 131 -13.14 3.89 10.76
N PHE A 132 -13.06 4.22 12.04
CA PHE A 132 -13.72 3.45 13.08
C PHE A 132 -15.19 3.84 13.24
N SER A 133 -16.05 2.84 13.52
CA SER A 133 -17.48 3.02 13.67
C SER A 133 -18.05 2.13 14.78
N ASP A 134 -19.21 2.54 15.32
CA ASP A 134 -19.97 1.70 16.26
C ASP A 134 -20.91 0.73 15.50
N ALA A 135 -21.61 -0.11 16.23
CA ALA A 135 -22.53 -1.09 15.66
C ALA A 135 -23.72 -0.46 14.89
N ASP A 136 -23.98 0.82 15.07
CA ASP A 136 -24.99 1.60 14.35
C ASP A 136 -24.36 2.44 13.19
N PHE A 137 -23.07 2.17 12.86
CA PHE A 137 -22.27 2.88 11.86
C PHE A 137 -22.06 4.39 12.14
N ASN A 138 -22.16 4.80 13.41
CA ASN A 138 -21.76 6.16 13.75
C ASN A 138 -20.24 6.23 13.91
N PRO A 139 -19.59 7.33 13.44
CA PRO A 139 -18.15 7.49 13.57
C PRO A 139 -17.68 7.41 15.02
N VAL A 140 -16.62 6.63 15.28
CA VAL A 140 -15.92 6.54 16.55
C VAL A 140 -14.55 7.20 16.40
N THR A 141 -14.13 7.98 17.38
CA THR A 141 -12.78 8.55 17.45
C THR A 141 -12.06 7.94 18.66
N LEU A 142 -10.87 7.42 18.42
CA LEU A 142 -9.98 6.87 19.44
C LEU A 142 -8.73 7.76 19.55
N ASP A 143 -8.31 8.08 20.76
CA ASP A 143 -7.16 8.99 20.97
C ASP A 143 -5.82 8.38 20.50
N ASN A 144 -5.78 7.04 20.41
CA ASN A 144 -4.60 6.26 20.05
C ASN A 144 -4.71 5.53 18.70
N ALA A 145 -5.69 5.87 17.84
CA ALA A 145 -5.86 5.20 16.57
C ALA A 145 -6.13 6.20 15.42
N LYS A 146 -5.31 6.14 14.37
CA LYS A 146 -5.34 7.03 13.21
C LYS A 146 -5.91 6.31 11.97
N PRO A 147 -7.04 6.76 11.40
CA PRO A 147 -7.49 6.34 10.08
C PRO A 147 -6.59 6.90 8.97
N LEU A 148 -6.19 6.05 8.02
CA LEU A 148 -5.49 6.44 6.79
C LEU A 148 -6.43 6.22 5.61
N LEU A 149 -7.10 7.28 5.18
CA LEU A 149 -8.15 7.26 4.18
C LEU A 149 -7.67 7.82 2.84
N PHE A 150 -8.32 7.42 1.75
CA PHE A 150 -7.98 7.89 0.41
C PHE A 150 -9.24 8.22 -0.37
N ASN A 151 -9.33 9.43 -0.91
CA ASN A 151 -10.45 9.88 -1.73
C ASN A 151 -10.30 9.41 -3.19
N THR A 152 -10.16 8.11 -3.38
CA THR A 152 -9.77 7.47 -4.63
C THR A 152 -10.73 7.73 -5.78
N GLN A 153 -11.98 8.13 -5.50
CA GLN A 153 -12.91 8.50 -6.56
C GLN A 153 -12.39 9.65 -7.44
N GLU A 154 -11.58 10.58 -6.90
CA GLU A 154 -11.03 11.68 -7.68
C GLU A 154 -10.06 11.17 -8.76
N ALA A 155 -9.14 10.27 -8.39
CA ALA A 155 -8.20 9.67 -9.34
C ALA A 155 -8.89 8.66 -10.27
N ALA A 156 -9.84 7.86 -9.76
CA ALA A 156 -10.63 6.95 -10.56
C ALA A 156 -11.50 7.66 -11.59
N TYR A 157 -11.98 8.88 -11.27
CA TYR A 157 -12.68 9.74 -12.24
C TYR A 157 -11.79 10.09 -13.43
N LEU A 158 -10.53 10.46 -13.18
CA LEU A 158 -9.56 10.73 -14.26
C LEU A 158 -9.31 9.47 -15.11
N ALA A 159 -9.15 8.32 -14.45
CA ALA A 159 -8.93 7.04 -15.14
C ALA A 159 -10.15 6.61 -15.96
N GLY A 160 -11.36 6.82 -15.46
CA GLY A 160 -12.60 6.55 -16.21
C GLY A 160 -12.75 7.43 -17.45
N TYR A 161 -12.41 8.71 -17.34
CA TYR A 161 -12.40 9.63 -18.48
C TYR A 161 -11.39 9.18 -19.56
N VAL A 162 -10.18 8.78 -19.14
CA VAL A 162 -9.15 8.28 -20.04
C VAL A 162 -9.56 6.94 -20.66
N ALA A 163 -10.15 6.02 -19.88
CA ALA A 163 -10.64 4.74 -20.38
C ALA A 163 -11.69 4.94 -21.47
N ALA A 164 -12.66 5.84 -21.27
CA ALA A 164 -13.67 6.18 -22.27
C ALA A 164 -13.06 6.80 -23.53
N ALA A 165 -12.08 7.68 -23.38
CA ALA A 165 -11.38 8.32 -24.50
C ALA A 165 -10.56 7.33 -25.32
N THR A 166 -10.07 6.26 -24.71
CA THR A 166 -9.18 5.27 -25.35
C THR A 166 -9.96 4.09 -25.93
N SER A 167 -11.15 3.81 -25.41
CA SER A 167 -12.01 2.72 -25.88
C SER A 167 -12.30 2.83 -27.37
N LYS A 168 -12.12 1.73 -28.09
CA LYS A 168 -12.43 1.59 -29.53
C LYS A 168 -13.80 0.99 -29.76
N THR A 169 -14.29 0.22 -28.79
CA THR A 169 -15.59 -0.47 -28.86
C THR A 169 -16.73 0.38 -28.30
N GLY A 170 -16.42 1.43 -27.53
CA GLY A 170 -17.39 2.19 -26.76
C GLY A 170 -17.93 1.44 -25.54
N THR A 171 -17.17 0.46 -25.03
CA THR A 171 -17.56 -0.33 -23.84
C THR A 171 -16.35 -0.53 -22.97
N VAL A 172 -16.46 -0.11 -21.70
CA VAL A 172 -15.46 -0.31 -20.68
C VAL A 172 -16.07 -1.08 -19.50
N ALA A 173 -15.26 -1.61 -18.59
CA ALA A 173 -15.76 -2.37 -17.46
C ALA A 173 -15.01 -2.04 -16.17
N THR A 174 -15.69 -2.24 -15.04
CA THR A 174 -15.07 -2.28 -13.71
C THR A 174 -15.75 -3.34 -12.86
N PHE A 175 -15.01 -3.92 -11.92
CA PHE A 175 -15.54 -4.86 -10.94
C PHE A 175 -14.70 -4.82 -9.68
N GLY A 176 -15.24 -5.33 -8.57
CA GLY A 176 -14.55 -5.40 -7.30
C GLY A 176 -14.19 -6.82 -6.84
N GLY A 177 -13.34 -6.91 -5.83
CA GLY A 177 -13.14 -8.14 -5.06
C GLY A 177 -14.37 -8.40 -4.19
N ILE A 178 -14.49 -7.71 -3.09
CA ILE A 178 -15.66 -7.69 -2.20
C ILE A 178 -16.30 -6.31 -2.26
N GLN A 179 -17.61 -6.22 -2.08
CA GLN A 179 -18.32 -4.94 -2.05
C GLN A 179 -18.05 -4.22 -0.72
N LEU A 180 -16.98 -3.44 -0.67
CA LEU A 180 -16.58 -2.60 0.44
C LEU A 180 -16.64 -1.12 0.03
N PRO A 181 -16.80 -0.18 0.98
CA PRO A 181 -16.75 1.26 0.66
C PRO A 181 -15.44 1.68 -0.03
N SER A 182 -14.29 1.14 0.42
CA SER A 182 -12.96 1.38 -0.17
C SER A 182 -12.78 0.81 -1.58
N VAL A 183 -13.66 -0.12 -2.01
CA VAL A 183 -13.71 -0.69 -3.36
C VAL A 183 -14.70 0.06 -4.24
N SER A 184 -15.92 0.25 -3.77
CA SER A 184 -16.99 0.91 -4.55
C SER A 184 -16.69 2.36 -4.88
N ILE A 185 -15.90 3.07 -4.04
CA ILE A 185 -15.46 4.45 -4.31
C ILE A 185 -14.63 4.57 -5.60
N PHE A 186 -13.80 3.59 -5.94
CA PHE A 186 -13.12 3.54 -7.23
C PHE A 186 -14.10 3.36 -8.39
N MET A 187 -15.04 2.42 -8.23
CA MET A 187 -16.01 2.08 -9.27
C MET A 187 -16.95 3.26 -9.54
N ASP A 188 -17.33 4.01 -8.49
CA ASP A 188 -18.11 5.25 -8.59
C ASP A 188 -17.34 6.32 -9.38
N GLY A 189 -16.07 6.58 -9.01
CA GLY A 189 -15.24 7.56 -9.70
C GLY A 189 -15.04 7.20 -11.17
N PHE A 190 -14.75 5.93 -11.45
CA PHE A 190 -14.57 5.45 -12.82
C PHE A 190 -15.85 5.66 -13.68
N ALA A 191 -17.02 5.31 -13.15
CA ALA A 191 -18.29 5.50 -13.85
C ALA A 191 -18.58 6.99 -14.10
N ASP A 192 -18.29 7.87 -13.11
CA ASP A 192 -18.45 9.32 -13.26
C ASP A 192 -17.51 9.90 -14.33
N GLY A 193 -16.26 9.41 -14.38
CA GLY A 193 -15.30 9.81 -15.40
C GLY A 193 -15.77 9.45 -16.82
N VAL A 194 -16.30 8.24 -17.01
CA VAL A 194 -16.90 7.80 -18.28
C VAL A 194 -18.12 8.66 -18.64
N ALA A 195 -18.98 8.92 -17.66
CA ALA A 195 -20.17 9.77 -17.89
C ALA A 195 -19.76 11.20 -18.30
N LYS A 196 -18.72 11.74 -17.67
CA LYS A 196 -18.18 13.07 -18.03
C LYS A 196 -17.59 13.11 -19.44
N TYR A 197 -16.84 12.07 -19.82
CA TYR A 197 -16.34 11.97 -21.18
C TYR A 197 -17.48 11.95 -22.21
N ASN A 198 -18.56 11.19 -21.93
CA ASN A 198 -19.73 11.13 -22.79
C ASN A 198 -20.42 12.51 -22.93
N GLU A 199 -20.57 13.24 -21.81
CA GLU A 199 -21.12 14.59 -21.81
C GLU A 199 -20.29 15.55 -22.69
N ASP A 200 -18.98 15.55 -22.49
CA ASP A 200 -18.07 16.49 -23.16
C ASP A 200 -17.95 16.21 -24.66
N ASN A 201 -18.05 14.97 -25.09
CA ASN A 201 -17.79 14.54 -26.47
C ASN A 201 -19.06 14.09 -27.24
N GLY A 202 -20.23 14.06 -26.59
CA GLY A 202 -21.48 13.60 -27.21
C GLY A 202 -21.45 12.12 -27.60
N THR A 203 -20.76 11.29 -26.82
CA THR A 203 -20.62 9.85 -27.02
C THR A 203 -21.54 9.07 -26.07
N ASP A 204 -21.57 7.72 -26.18
CA ASP A 204 -22.36 6.81 -25.34
C ASP A 204 -21.52 5.59 -24.96
N VAL A 205 -20.31 5.84 -24.41
CA VAL A 205 -19.44 4.78 -23.86
C VAL A 205 -20.12 4.16 -22.66
N LYS A 206 -20.21 2.84 -22.62
CA LYS A 206 -20.91 2.08 -21.59
C LYS A 206 -19.96 1.54 -20.56
N VAL A 207 -20.37 1.55 -19.30
CA VAL A 207 -19.70 0.89 -18.18
C VAL A 207 -20.40 -0.42 -17.88
N LEU A 208 -19.69 -1.53 -17.95
CA LEU A 208 -20.15 -2.83 -17.48
C LEU A 208 -19.64 -3.08 -16.05
N GLY A 209 -20.37 -3.88 -15.29
CA GLY A 209 -19.96 -4.38 -14.00
C GLY A 209 -20.25 -3.48 -12.80
N TRP A 210 -20.75 -2.26 -13.01
CA TRP A 210 -21.13 -1.36 -11.93
C TRP A 210 -22.30 -0.46 -12.31
N ASP A 211 -23.29 -0.40 -11.44
CA ASP A 211 -24.39 0.58 -11.47
C ASP A 211 -24.27 1.47 -10.22
N LYS A 212 -23.76 2.68 -10.42
CA LYS A 212 -23.53 3.64 -9.34
C LYS A 212 -24.81 4.07 -8.65
N GLU A 213 -25.93 4.25 -9.38
CA GLU A 213 -27.18 4.72 -8.81
C GLU A 213 -27.81 3.64 -7.91
N ALA A 214 -27.76 2.40 -8.34
CA ALA A 214 -28.26 1.26 -7.60
C ALA A 214 -27.27 0.73 -6.54
N GLN A 215 -26.00 1.14 -6.58
CA GLN A 215 -24.89 0.61 -5.76
C GLN A 215 -24.81 -0.92 -5.86
N THR A 216 -24.94 -1.44 -7.08
CA THR A 216 -24.87 -2.88 -7.38
C THR A 216 -23.92 -3.14 -8.54
N GLY A 217 -23.25 -4.30 -8.51
CA GLY A 217 -22.31 -4.64 -9.56
C GLY A 217 -21.76 -6.04 -9.49
N SER A 218 -20.63 -6.22 -10.14
CA SER A 218 -19.93 -7.49 -10.23
C SER A 218 -18.77 -7.53 -9.25
N PHE A 219 -18.74 -8.59 -8.44
CA PHE A 219 -17.71 -8.83 -7.45
C PHE A 219 -17.26 -10.29 -7.52
N THR A 220 -15.97 -10.55 -7.31
CA THR A 220 -15.42 -11.91 -7.29
C THR A 220 -15.72 -12.67 -6.00
N GLY A 221 -15.97 -11.94 -4.91
CA GLY A 221 -16.25 -12.47 -3.58
C GLY A 221 -15.00 -12.69 -2.73
N ASP A 222 -13.81 -12.39 -3.26
CA ASP A 222 -12.52 -12.51 -2.58
C ASP A 222 -11.47 -11.59 -3.20
N PHE A 223 -10.27 -11.49 -2.57
CA PHE A 223 -9.11 -10.76 -3.07
C PHE A 223 -7.92 -11.66 -3.43
N GLU A 224 -8.08 -12.98 -3.48
CA GLU A 224 -6.97 -13.93 -3.62
C GLU A 224 -7.05 -14.77 -4.90
N ASN A 225 -8.25 -15.20 -5.31
CA ASN A 225 -8.43 -16.14 -6.39
C ASN A 225 -8.39 -15.49 -7.77
N GLN A 226 -7.21 -15.40 -8.37
CA GLN A 226 -7.01 -14.83 -9.70
C GLN A 226 -7.90 -15.45 -10.79
N ALA A 227 -8.26 -16.74 -10.67
CA ALA A 227 -9.14 -17.37 -11.65
C ALA A 227 -10.54 -16.75 -11.67
N ASN A 228 -11.05 -16.26 -10.52
CA ASN A 228 -12.32 -15.54 -10.46
C ASN A 228 -12.23 -14.22 -11.25
N GLY A 229 -11.17 -13.46 -11.08
CA GLY A 229 -10.91 -12.23 -11.85
C GLY A 229 -10.77 -12.47 -13.35
N GLN A 230 -10.05 -13.53 -13.73
CA GLN A 230 -9.90 -13.93 -15.13
C GLN A 230 -11.25 -14.29 -15.78
N ASN A 231 -12.07 -15.08 -15.09
CA ASN A 231 -13.37 -15.49 -15.60
C ASN A 231 -14.31 -14.29 -15.74
N LEU A 232 -14.33 -13.38 -14.75
CA LEU A 232 -15.19 -12.21 -14.79
C LEU A 232 -14.80 -11.26 -15.92
N ALA A 233 -13.47 -11.00 -16.07
CA ALA A 233 -12.94 -10.18 -17.14
C ALA A 233 -13.24 -10.76 -18.54
N LYS A 234 -13.10 -12.08 -18.74
CA LYS A 234 -13.50 -12.75 -19.99
C LYS A 234 -14.99 -12.49 -20.31
N GLY A 235 -15.85 -12.53 -19.30
CA GLY A 235 -17.28 -12.22 -19.48
C GLY A 235 -17.53 -10.78 -19.94
N PHE A 236 -16.74 -9.79 -19.52
CA PHE A 236 -16.82 -8.42 -20.01
C PHE A 236 -16.22 -8.26 -21.41
N ILE A 237 -15.11 -8.92 -21.69
CA ILE A 237 -14.47 -8.94 -23.02
C ILE A 237 -15.44 -9.53 -24.05
N ASP A 238 -16.13 -10.61 -23.72
CA ASP A 238 -17.17 -11.23 -24.59
C ASP A 238 -18.35 -10.28 -24.86
N GLN A 239 -18.61 -9.31 -23.96
CA GLN A 239 -19.62 -8.26 -24.12
C GLN A 239 -19.07 -7.01 -24.81
N GLY A 240 -17.81 -7.02 -25.22
CA GLY A 240 -17.14 -5.97 -25.97
C GLY A 240 -16.36 -4.96 -25.16
N ALA A 241 -16.12 -5.19 -23.87
CA ALA A 241 -15.24 -4.32 -23.09
C ALA A 241 -13.79 -4.40 -23.58
N ASP A 242 -13.17 -3.25 -23.86
CA ASP A 242 -11.81 -3.12 -24.31
C ASP A 242 -10.89 -2.32 -23.35
N VAL A 243 -11.46 -1.82 -22.24
CA VAL A 243 -10.70 -1.30 -21.09
C VAL A 243 -11.38 -1.80 -19.81
N ILE A 244 -10.60 -2.39 -18.90
CA ILE A 244 -11.12 -2.96 -17.64
C ILE A 244 -10.33 -2.41 -16.46
N MET A 245 -11.04 -1.95 -15.41
CA MET A 245 -10.47 -1.57 -14.11
C MET A 245 -10.89 -2.58 -13.03
N PRO A 246 -10.04 -3.55 -12.66
CA PRO A 246 -10.33 -4.52 -11.61
C PRO A 246 -9.92 -3.96 -10.23
N VAL A 247 -10.90 -3.67 -9.37
CA VAL A 247 -10.66 -3.18 -8.00
C VAL A 247 -10.64 -4.37 -7.04
N ALA A 248 -9.61 -5.19 -7.13
CA ALA A 248 -9.64 -6.53 -6.54
C ALA A 248 -8.27 -7.08 -6.09
N GLY A 249 -7.28 -6.21 -5.83
CA GLY A 249 -5.94 -6.65 -5.42
C GLY A 249 -5.36 -7.73 -6.35
N PRO A 250 -4.78 -8.83 -5.82
CA PRO A 250 -4.20 -9.91 -6.63
C PRO A 250 -5.17 -10.57 -7.64
N VAL A 251 -6.47 -10.59 -7.35
CA VAL A 251 -7.51 -11.08 -8.27
C VAL A 251 -7.53 -10.28 -9.56
N GLY A 252 -7.17 -9.01 -9.51
CA GLY A 252 -7.03 -8.14 -10.68
C GLY A 252 -5.97 -8.60 -11.67
N LEU A 253 -4.92 -9.30 -11.23
CA LEU A 253 -3.92 -9.89 -12.13
C LEU A 253 -4.53 -10.98 -13.01
N GLY A 254 -5.58 -11.66 -12.53
CA GLY A 254 -6.38 -12.57 -13.35
C GLY A 254 -7.09 -11.83 -14.50
N ALA A 255 -7.61 -10.64 -14.25
CA ALA A 255 -8.20 -9.81 -15.32
C ALA A 255 -7.12 -9.35 -16.32
N ALA A 256 -5.93 -8.98 -15.84
CA ALA A 256 -4.80 -8.65 -16.71
C ALA A 256 -4.40 -9.83 -17.61
N ALA A 257 -4.40 -11.05 -17.07
CA ALA A 257 -4.15 -12.27 -17.86
C ALA A 257 -5.21 -12.47 -18.96
N ALA A 258 -6.49 -12.24 -18.66
CA ALA A 258 -7.57 -12.33 -19.65
C ALA A 258 -7.43 -11.25 -20.75
N ALA A 259 -7.10 -10.03 -20.37
CA ALA A 259 -6.88 -8.92 -21.29
C ALA A 259 -5.68 -9.17 -22.21
N GLN A 260 -4.57 -9.68 -21.66
CA GLN A 260 -3.38 -10.04 -22.44
C GLN A 260 -3.67 -11.18 -23.43
N GLU A 261 -4.45 -12.19 -23.02
CA GLU A 261 -4.89 -13.30 -23.88
C GLU A 261 -5.75 -12.79 -25.05
N ALA A 262 -6.61 -11.79 -24.81
CA ALA A 262 -7.46 -11.17 -25.83
C ALA A 262 -6.67 -10.31 -26.84
N GLY A 263 -5.60 -9.63 -26.39
CA GLY A 263 -4.61 -8.92 -27.22
C GLY A 263 -4.95 -7.49 -27.62
N ASP A 264 -6.21 -7.06 -27.45
CA ASP A 264 -6.70 -5.71 -27.79
C ASP A 264 -7.51 -5.07 -26.65
N VAL A 265 -7.29 -5.54 -25.45
CA VAL A 265 -7.92 -5.06 -24.21
C VAL A 265 -6.85 -4.46 -23.30
N SER A 266 -7.13 -3.28 -22.75
CA SER A 266 -6.26 -2.59 -21.81
C SER A 266 -6.74 -2.72 -20.38
N ILE A 267 -5.81 -2.57 -19.43
CA ILE A 267 -6.08 -2.59 -17.99
C ILE A 267 -5.80 -1.21 -17.40
N VAL A 268 -6.69 -0.79 -16.51
CA VAL A 268 -6.41 0.26 -15.52
C VAL A 268 -6.09 -0.43 -14.20
N GLY A 269 -4.84 -0.31 -13.75
CA GLY A 269 -4.40 -0.86 -12.46
C GLY A 269 -5.00 -0.07 -11.27
N VAL A 270 -4.82 -0.60 -10.06
CA VAL A 270 -5.27 0.03 -8.81
C VAL A 270 -4.19 -0.03 -7.74
N ASP A 271 -4.23 0.91 -6.81
CA ASP A 271 -3.37 1.09 -5.63
C ASP A 271 -1.94 1.49 -5.95
N ALA A 272 -1.25 0.77 -6.82
CA ALA A 272 0.13 0.97 -7.25
C ALA A 272 0.23 1.14 -8.78
N ASP A 273 1.38 1.58 -9.27
CA ASP A 273 1.67 1.61 -10.70
C ASP A 273 1.92 0.19 -11.24
N TRP A 274 0.91 -0.42 -11.85
CA TRP A 274 0.99 -1.78 -12.37
C TRP A 274 1.97 -1.94 -13.54
N PHE A 275 2.34 -0.87 -14.22
CA PHE A 275 3.43 -0.93 -15.19
C PHE A 275 4.74 -1.37 -14.52
N LEU A 276 4.96 -0.95 -13.26
CA LEU A 276 6.14 -1.28 -12.46
C LEU A 276 5.96 -2.53 -11.62
N THR A 277 4.81 -2.68 -10.92
CA THR A 277 4.59 -3.78 -9.97
C THR A 277 4.15 -5.08 -10.62
N ALA A 278 3.56 -5.01 -11.83
CA ALA A 278 3.13 -6.17 -12.62
C ALA A 278 3.75 -6.14 -14.04
N PRO A 279 5.09 -6.19 -14.18
CA PRO A 279 5.79 -5.94 -15.44
C PRO A 279 5.43 -6.91 -16.56
N ASP A 280 4.95 -8.11 -16.25
CA ASP A 280 4.47 -9.10 -17.24
C ASP A 280 3.26 -8.59 -18.04
N TYR A 281 2.53 -7.62 -17.49
CA TYR A 281 1.34 -7.01 -18.09
C TYR A 281 1.57 -5.56 -18.55
N SER A 282 2.78 -5.01 -18.40
CA SER A 282 3.08 -3.60 -18.67
C SER A 282 2.59 -3.12 -20.04
N SER A 283 2.65 -3.98 -21.07
CA SER A 283 2.24 -3.64 -22.44
C SER A 283 0.73 -3.40 -22.63
N ILE A 284 -0.10 -3.76 -21.66
CA ILE A 284 -1.57 -3.57 -21.69
C ILE A 284 -2.06 -2.63 -20.59
N VAL A 285 -1.18 -2.14 -19.71
CA VAL A 285 -1.54 -1.19 -18.66
C VAL A 285 -1.67 0.21 -19.27
N LEU A 286 -2.90 0.72 -19.31
CA LEU A 286 -3.19 2.08 -19.77
C LEU A 286 -2.69 3.13 -18.77
N THR A 287 -3.01 2.93 -17.51
CA THR A 287 -2.60 3.71 -16.32
C THR A 287 -2.98 2.91 -15.08
N SER A 288 -2.74 3.46 -13.89
CA SER A 288 -3.25 2.91 -12.63
C SER A 288 -3.84 4.03 -11.76
N VAL A 289 -4.90 3.74 -11.04
CA VAL A 289 -5.43 4.61 -9.97
C VAL A 289 -4.60 4.36 -8.72
N MET A 290 -3.76 5.31 -8.36
CA MET A 290 -2.77 5.15 -7.29
C MET A 290 -3.28 5.68 -5.96
N LYS A 291 -2.89 5.00 -4.89
CA LYS A 291 -2.91 5.47 -3.51
C LYS A 291 -1.47 5.52 -2.99
N GLU A 292 -1.07 6.63 -2.40
CA GLU A 292 0.26 6.78 -1.77
C GLU A 292 0.28 6.16 -0.37
N ILE A 293 -0.15 4.89 -0.28
CA ILE A 293 -0.26 4.12 0.97
C ILE A 293 1.10 4.07 1.67
N GLY A 294 2.17 3.77 0.93
CA GLY A 294 3.52 3.70 1.45
C GLY A 294 3.98 5.01 2.07
N GLN A 295 3.64 6.16 1.45
CA GLN A 295 3.94 7.47 2.03
C GLN A 295 3.15 7.72 3.31
N ALA A 296 1.84 7.42 3.32
CA ALA A 296 1.00 7.59 4.50
C ALA A 296 1.46 6.71 5.68
N VAL A 297 1.88 5.47 5.41
CA VAL A 297 2.47 4.57 6.41
C VAL A 297 3.78 5.14 6.94
N TYR A 298 4.71 5.52 6.04
CA TYR A 298 6.00 6.09 6.43
C TYR A 298 5.82 7.32 7.33
N ASP A 299 4.97 8.26 6.95
CA ASP A 299 4.74 9.49 7.71
C ASP A 299 4.13 9.19 9.08
N THR A 300 3.18 8.25 9.17
CA THR A 300 2.59 7.82 10.43
C THR A 300 3.61 7.15 11.35
N VAL A 301 4.46 6.27 10.82
CA VAL A 301 5.55 5.63 11.59
C VAL A 301 6.54 6.67 12.08
N LYS A 302 6.87 7.65 11.24
CA LYS A 302 7.78 8.74 11.61
C LYS A 302 7.19 9.61 12.72
N GLU A 303 5.94 10.07 12.58
CA GLU A 303 5.24 10.82 13.64
C GLU A 303 5.25 10.07 14.96
N ALA A 304 4.91 8.78 14.95
CA ALA A 304 4.86 7.94 16.12
C ALA A 304 6.26 7.75 16.75
N SER A 305 7.28 7.47 15.94
CA SER A 305 8.65 7.26 16.43
C SER A 305 9.29 8.52 17.02
N GLU A 306 8.83 9.70 16.60
CA GLU A 306 9.25 11.02 17.12
C GLU A 306 8.40 11.47 18.32
N GLY A 307 7.38 10.70 18.75
CA GLY A 307 6.45 11.04 19.83
C GLY A 307 5.48 12.16 19.45
N ASN A 308 5.19 12.33 18.17
CA ASN A 308 4.30 13.34 17.61
C ASN A 308 3.01 12.74 17.02
N PHE A 309 2.71 11.48 17.34
CA PHE A 309 1.51 10.81 16.82
C PHE A 309 0.24 11.58 17.15
N THR A 310 -0.65 11.67 16.18
CA THR A 310 -2.02 12.19 16.35
C THR A 310 -3.02 11.20 15.78
N SER A 311 -4.20 11.13 16.40
CA SER A 311 -5.31 10.32 15.91
C SER A 311 -6.15 11.01 14.82
N ASP A 312 -5.77 12.24 14.41
CA ASP A 312 -6.45 12.93 13.32
C ASP A 312 -6.37 12.13 12.04
N PRO A 313 -7.49 11.89 11.34
CA PRO A 313 -7.48 11.11 10.11
C PRO A 313 -6.58 11.73 9.03
N TYR A 314 -5.75 10.93 8.39
CA TYR A 314 -5.14 11.28 7.11
C TYR A 314 -6.15 11.04 5.98
N VAL A 315 -6.23 11.95 5.02
CA VAL A 315 -7.05 11.77 3.82
C VAL A 315 -6.21 12.12 2.59
N GLY A 316 -5.84 11.10 1.82
CA GLY A 316 -5.17 11.26 0.53
C GLY A 316 -6.13 11.80 -0.52
N THR A 317 -5.76 12.89 -1.19
CA THR A 317 -6.52 13.59 -2.24
C THR A 317 -5.60 13.91 -3.41
N LEU A 318 -6.15 14.34 -4.56
CA LEU A 318 -5.34 14.89 -5.66
C LEU A 318 -4.59 16.15 -5.23
N GLU A 319 -5.16 16.97 -4.33
CA GLU A 319 -4.54 18.23 -3.89
C GLU A 319 -3.25 18.00 -3.09
N ASN A 320 -3.23 16.97 -2.22
CA ASN A 320 -2.06 16.65 -1.40
C ASN A 320 -1.20 15.52 -1.99
N GLU A 321 -1.47 15.13 -3.24
CA GLU A 321 -0.76 14.06 -3.95
C GLU A 321 -0.85 12.69 -3.26
N GLY A 322 -1.79 12.51 -2.32
CA GLY A 322 -2.02 11.25 -1.63
C GLY A 322 -2.73 10.19 -2.49
N ILE A 323 -3.30 10.61 -3.62
CA ILE A 323 -3.83 9.76 -4.70
C ILE A 323 -3.47 10.37 -6.05
N GLY A 324 -3.55 9.58 -7.11
CA GLY A 324 -3.28 10.06 -8.47
C GLY A 324 -3.54 9.01 -9.52
N ILE A 325 -3.17 9.29 -10.75
CA ILE A 325 -3.05 8.28 -11.81
C ILE A 325 -1.59 8.12 -12.20
N ALA A 326 -1.18 6.88 -12.46
CA ALA A 326 0.16 6.58 -12.92
C ALA A 326 0.43 7.22 -14.31
N PRO A 327 1.70 7.50 -14.65
CA PRO A 327 2.07 7.87 -16.02
C PRO A 327 1.57 6.85 -17.04
N PHE A 328 1.32 7.32 -18.27
CA PHE A 328 0.89 6.42 -19.35
C PHE A 328 2.04 5.56 -19.92
N HIS A 329 3.27 5.78 -19.45
CA HIS A 329 4.47 5.06 -19.88
C HIS A 329 4.57 4.91 -21.42
N ASP A 330 4.50 3.67 -21.92
CA ASP A 330 4.64 3.35 -23.35
C ASP A 330 3.30 3.32 -24.11
N PHE A 331 2.18 3.70 -23.49
CA PHE A 331 0.83 3.64 -24.05
C PHE A 331 0.54 4.78 -25.03
#